data_1e13b5e32437a69bd09405cf9f37f6a7
#
_entry.id   1e13b5e32437a69bd09405cf9f37f6a7
#
_cell.length_a   1.000
_cell.length_b   1.000
_cell.length_c   1.000
_cell.angle_alpha   90.00
_cell.angle_beta   90.00
_cell.angle_gamma   90.00
#
_symmetry.space_group_name_H-M   'P 1'
#
loop_
_entity.id
_entity.type
_entity.pdbx_description
1 polymer ?
#
loop_
_entity_poly.entity_id
_entity_poly.type
_entity_poly.pdbx_seq_one_letter_code
_entity_poly.pdbx_strand_id
1 'polypeptide(L)'
;MLVRGDYVKIGRMAVLAERRGTGVGRRVLEFLIELARQRGFRRAVLDAQVPAEGFYLKQRFIPVGEVFEEAGIMHRRMERAL
;
A
#
# COMPACT_ATOMS: atom_id res chain seq x y z
N MET A 1 -0.59 2.83 -10.53
CA MET A 1 -0.66 3.87 -9.48
C MET A 1 -1.67 4.91 -9.89
N LEU A 2 -2.67 5.17 -9.05
CA LEU A 2 -3.69 6.17 -9.31
C LEU A 2 -3.43 7.42 -8.50
N VAL A 3 -3.60 8.59 -9.13
CA VAL A 3 -3.37 9.89 -8.50
C VAL A 3 -4.70 10.53 -8.14
N ARG A 4 -4.84 10.99 -6.88
CA ARG A 4 -6.04 11.69 -6.44
C ARG A 4 -5.63 12.82 -5.50
N GLY A 5 -5.61 14.07 -6.00
CA GLY A 5 -5.24 15.22 -5.21
C GLY A 5 -3.81 15.13 -4.72
N ASP A 6 -3.62 15.15 -3.40
CA ASP A 6 -2.31 15.11 -2.76
C ASP A 6 -1.85 13.70 -2.38
N TYR A 7 -2.61 12.69 -2.71
CA TYR A 7 -2.24 11.31 -2.41
C TYR A 7 -2.26 10.44 -3.65
N VAL A 8 -1.54 9.33 -3.57
CA VAL A 8 -1.47 8.34 -4.63
C VAL A 8 -1.99 7.01 -4.09
N LYS A 9 -2.84 6.35 -4.88
CA LYS A 9 -3.32 5.02 -4.52
C LYS A 9 -2.47 3.98 -5.23
N ILE A 10 -1.84 3.10 -4.45
CA ILE A 10 -1.02 2.01 -4.95
C ILE A 10 -1.93 0.81 -5.16
N GLY A 11 -1.96 0.29 -6.37
CA GLY A 11 -2.85 -0.80 -6.76
C GLY A 11 -2.15 -2.16 -6.81
N ARG A 12 -2.37 -2.88 -7.90
CA ARG A 12 -1.98 -4.28 -8.04
C ARG A 12 -0.50 -4.58 -7.82
N MET A 13 0.39 -3.64 -8.04
CA MET A 13 1.82 -3.89 -7.83
C MET A 13 2.13 -4.13 -6.36
N ALA A 14 1.43 -3.45 -5.46
CA ALA A 14 1.57 -3.72 -4.04
C ALA A 14 1.06 -5.11 -3.68
N VAL A 15 -0.04 -5.54 -4.30
CA VAL A 15 -0.60 -6.89 -4.09
C VAL A 15 0.39 -7.96 -4.53
N LEU A 16 1.04 -7.78 -5.67
CA LEU A 16 2.06 -8.71 -6.13
C LEU A 16 3.25 -8.74 -5.19
N ALA A 17 3.63 -7.58 -4.64
CA ALA A 17 4.73 -7.46 -3.71
C ALA A 17 4.47 -8.29 -2.44
N GLU A 18 3.25 -8.19 -1.88
CA GLU A 18 2.93 -8.90 -0.65
C GLU A 18 2.90 -10.41 -0.82
N ARG A 19 2.59 -10.91 -2.02
CA ARG A 19 2.48 -12.35 -2.28
C ARG A 19 3.84 -13.04 -2.38
N ARG A 20 4.89 -12.30 -2.66
CA ARG A 20 6.19 -12.91 -2.90
C ARG A 20 6.92 -13.34 -1.62
N GLY A 21 6.59 -12.73 -0.48
CA GLY A 21 7.18 -13.10 0.80
C GLY A 21 8.70 -12.98 0.87
N THR A 22 9.31 -12.24 -0.06
CA THR A 22 10.76 -12.04 -0.14
C THR A 22 11.10 -10.57 -0.06
N GLY A 23 12.39 -10.25 0.06
CA GLY A 23 12.85 -8.86 0.05
C GLY A 23 12.51 -8.11 -1.24
N VAL A 24 12.18 -8.81 -2.31
CA VAL A 24 11.81 -8.19 -3.59
C VAL A 24 10.53 -7.37 -3.44
N GLY A 25 9.51 -7.90 -2.75
CA GLY A 25 8.26 -7.18 -2.54
C GLY A 25 8.47 -5.87 -1.80
N ARG A 26 9.29 -5.90 -0.75
CA ARG A 26 9.62 -4.70 0.00
C ARG A 26 10.32 -3.66 -0.88
N ARG A 27 11.24 -4.10 -1.72
CA ARG A 27 11.98 -3.19 -2.62
C ARG A 27 11.07 -2.53 -3.64
N VAL A 28 10.12 -3.28 -4.19
CA VAL A 28 9.15 -2.73 -5.14
C VAL A 28 8.32 -1.64 -4.45
N LEU A 29 7.84 -1.92 -3.26
CA LEU A 29 7.03 -0.95 -2.51
C LEU A 29 7.86 0.30 -2.17
N GLU A 30 9.09 0.13 -1.71
CA GLU A 30 9.99 1.24 -1.41
C GLU A 30 10.23 2.11 -2.64
N PHE A 31 10.42 1.48 -3.81
CA PHE A 31 10.59 2.22 -5.06
C PHE A 31 9.36 3.06 -5.40
N LEU A 32 8.17 2.48 -5.27
CA LEU A 32 6.92 3.21 -5.55
C LEU A 32 6.73 4.37 -4.58
N ILE A 33 7.06 4.19 -3.32
CA ILE A 33 6.97 5.23 -2.31
C ILE A 33 7.93 6.37 -2.64
N GLU A 34 9.17 6.05 -2.97
CA GLU A 34 10.15 7.07 -3.30
C GLU A 34 9.76 7.83 -4.56
N LEU A 35 9.24 7.15 -5.57
CA LEU A 35 8.75 7.78 -6.78
C LEU A 35 7.61 8.76 -6.47
N ALA A 36 6.68 8.34 -5.62
CA ALA A 36 5.57 9.20 -5.21
C ALA A 36 6.05 10.43 -4.45
N ARG A 37 7.02 10.23 -3.56
CA ARG A 37 7.62 11.34 -2.79
C ARG A 37 8.28 12.35 -3.73
N GLN A 38 9.04 11.88 -4.70
CA GLN A 38 9.71 12.75 -5.67
C GLN A 38 8.74 13.54 -6.53
N ARG A 39 7.54 13.01 -6.75
CA ARG A 39 6.49 13.69 -7.50
C ARG A 39 5.64 14.62 -6.65
N GLY A 40 5.97 14.78 -5.37
CA GLY A 40 5.33 15.74 -4.50
C GLY A 40 4.06 15.26 -3.82
N PHE A 41 3.74 13.97 -3.89
CA PHE A 41 2.59 13.45 -3.17
C PHE A 41 2.88 13.39 -1.66
N ARG A 42 1.87 13.67 -0.86
CA ARG A 42 2.00 13.73 0.59
C ARG A 42 1.60 12.44 1.28
N ARG A 43 0.84 11.59 0.61
CA ARG A 43 0.38 10.32 1.17
C ARG A 43 0.36 9.23 0.12
N ALA A 44 0.61 8.01 0.56
CA ALA A 44 0.36 6.81 -0.22
C ALA A 44 -0.76 6.02 0.45
N VAL A 45 -1.70 5.52 -0.35
CA VAL A 45 -2.87 4.79 0.12
C VAL A 45 -2.94 3.46 -0.63
N LEU A 46 -3.30 2.41 0.06
CA LEU A 46 -3.54 1.12 -0.57
C LEU A 46 -4.62 0.35 0.20
N ASP A 47 -5.18 -0.67 -0.45
CA ASP A 47 -6.12 -1.58 0.18
C ASP A 47 -5.40 -2.90 0.38
N ALA A 48 -5.02 -3.18 1.63
CA ALA A 48 -4.27 -4.38 1.97
C ALA A 48 -5.23 -5.54 2.25
N GLN A 49 -4.89 -6.73 1.76
CA GLN A 49 -5.56 -7.93 2.24
C GLN A 49 -5.25 -8.10 3.71
N VAL A 50 -6.27 -8.42 4.52
CA VAL A 50 -6.10 -8.48 5.97
C VAL A 50 -4.90 -9.34 6.41
N PRO A 51 -4.66 -10.53 5.82
CA PRO A 51 -3.47 -11.30 6.20
C PRO A 51 -2.13 -10.63 5.90
N ALA A 52 -2.13 -9.62 5.02
CA ALA A 52 -0.91 -8.92 4.63
C ALA A 52 -0.69 -7.62 5.41
N GLU A 53 -1.57 -7.27 6.34
CA GLU A 53 -1.43 -6.03 7.11
C GLU A 53 -0.08 -5.92 7.80
N GLY A 54 0.43 -7.02 8.34
CA GLY A 54 1.73 -7.02 9.03
C GLY A 54 2.88 -6.59 8.13
N PHE A 55 2.84 -6.99 6.86
CA PHE A 55 3.84 -6.56 5.89
C PHE A 55 3.83 -5.04 5.72
N TYR A 56 2.63 -4.46 5.58
CA TYR A 56 2.51 -3.01 5.38
C TYR A 56 2.80 -2.22 6.64
N LEU A 57 2.46 -2.75 7.82
CA LEU A 57 2.83 -2.10 9.08
C LEU A 57 4.34 -1.92 9.19
N LYS A 58 5.12 -2.92 8.76
CA LYS A 58 6.58 -2.82 8.74
C LYS A 58 7.07 -1.76 7.76
N GLN A 59 6.27 -1.43 6.75
CA GLN A 59 6.58 -0.39 5.78
C GLN A 59 5.99 0.96 6.17
N ARG A 60 5.62 1.13 7.44
CA ARG A 60 5.09 2.36 8.02
C ARG A 60 3.71 2.77 7.55
N PHE A 61 2.96 1.84 6.98
CA PHE A 61 1.55 2.08 6.70
C PHE A 61 0.74 1.84 7.96
N ILE A 62 -0.33 2.61 8.14
CA ILE A 62 -1.25 2.44 9.26
C ILE A 62 -2.65 2.13 8.72
N PRO A 63 -3.43 1.27 9.40
CA PRO A 63 -4.78 0.98 8.98
C PRO A 63 -5.70 2.19 9.19
N VAL A 64 -6.61 2.39 8.25
CA VAL A 64 -7.57 3.49 8.29
C VAL A 64 -8.96 2.91 7.98
N GLY A 65 -9.89 3.09 8.90
CA GLY A 65 -11.26 2.63 8.71
C GLY A 65 -11.45 1.16 9.02
N GLU A 66 -12.61 0.64 8.62
CA GLU A 66 -13.01 -0.72 8.91
C GLU A 66 -12.61 -1.70 7.82
N VAL A 67 -12.57 -2.98 8.17
CA VAL A 67 -12.37 -4.05 7.20
C VAL A 67 -13.56 -4.09 6.25
N PHE A 68 -13.30 -4.30 4.97
CA PHE A 68 -14.33 -4.44 3.95
C PHE A 68 -14.02 -5.62 3.04
N GLU A 69 -15.06 -6.16 2.40
CA GLU A 69 -14.90 -7.27 1.48
C GLU A 69 -14.80 -6.76 0.05
N GLU A 70 -13.84 -7.30 -0.70
CA GLU A 70 -13.71 -7.02 -2.13
C GLU A 70 -13.28 -8.30 -2.81
N ALA A 71 -14.06 -8.71 -3.81
CA ALA A 71 -13.82 -9.95 -4.56
C ALA A 71 -13.69 -11.18 -3.66
N GLY A 72 -14.51 -11.26 -2.60
CA GLY A 72 -14.49 -12.38 -1.67
C GLY A 72 -13.35 -12.39 -0.69
N ILE A 73 -12.55 -11.33 -0.64
CA ILE A 73 -11.38 -11.23 0.23
C ILE A 73 -11.53 -10.00 1.14
N MET A 74 -11.24 -10.18 2.41
CA MET A 74 -11.30 -9.08 3.38
C MET A 74 -10.08 -8.20 3.23
N HIS A 75 -10.33 -6.89 3.13
CA HIS A 75 -9.30 -5.86 2.94
C HIS A 75 -9.44 -4.78 4.00
N ARG A 76 -8.37 -4.03 4.19
CA ARG A 76 -8.38 -2.81 5.00
C ARG A 76 -7.55 -1.75 4.29
N ARG A 77 -8.07 -0.54 4.24
CA ARG A 77 -7.30 0.59 3.71
C ARG A 77 -6.16 0.92 4.64
N MET A 78 -5.00 1.16 4.07
CA MET A 78 -3.83 1.57 4.83
C MET A 78 -3.21 2.80 4.18
N GLU A 79 -2.66 3.67 4.99
CA GLU A 79 -2.06 4.92 4.54
C GLU A 79 -0.68 5.12 5.14
N ARG A 80 0.15 5.84 4.41
CA ARG A 80 1.46 6.27 4.89
C ARG A 80 1.71 7.71 4.45
N ALA A 81 2.17 8.54 5.41
CA ALA A 81 2.66 9.88 5.08
C ALA A 81 4.01 9.78 4.34
N LEU A 82 4.19 10.64 3.37
CA LEU A 82 5.42 10.66 2.55
C LEU A 82 6.32 11.84 2.89
#